data_b7a44b7bbb255893a41294098606fb52
#
_entry.id   b7a44b7bbb255893a41294098606fb52
#
_cell.length_a   1.000
_cell.length_b   1.000
_cell.length_c   1.000
_cell.angle_alpha   90.00
_cell.angle_beta   90.00
_cell.angle_gamma   90.00
#
_symmetry.space_group_name_H-M   'P 1'
#
loop_
_entity.id
_entity.type
_entity.pdbx_description
1 polymer ?
#
loop_
_entity_poly.entity_id
_entity_poly.type
_entity_poly.pdbx_seq_one_letter_code
_entity_poly.pdbx_strand_id
1 'polypeptide(L)'
;ARNHLLAIIGTFPAEWDLIIAPHQSSEDAKNGVVKERSFYPGLYIYAEDIRSPFNLGSIFRTAEAFGAEKVFLSPGCTNPEHPRAVRSAMGCDEVIPYERVALSDLPKDLPIFALETGGTDIRNFDFPKKGIVVIGSEELGVSPDALAMAKAGTVTIPMTGVKASLNVGVAFGILMERWTSSILN
;
A
#
# COMPACT_ATOMS: atom_id res chain seq x y z
N ALA A 1 17.33 6.90 -25.29
CA ALA A 1 17.23 8.18 -26.02
C ALA A 1 16.65 9.29 -25.13
N ARG A 2 15.50 9.09 -24.44
CA ARG A 2 14.83 10.11 -23.63
C ARG A 2 15.68 10.56 -22.42
N ASN A 3 16.24 9.64 -21.63
CA ASN A 3 17.04 9.95 -20.45
C ASN A 3 18.36 10.68 -20.83
N HIS A 4 18.90 10.38 -22.01
CA HIS A 4 20.07 11.09 -22.54
C HIS A 4 19.75 12.55 -22.91
N LEU A 5 18.58 12.79 -23.49
CA LEU A 5 18.08 14.14 -23.78
C LEU A 5 17.82 14.94 -22.49
N LEU A 6 17.19 14.32 -21.47
CA LEU A 6 16.92 14.96 -20.17
C LEU A 6 18.22 15.34 -19.46
N ALA A 7 19.27 14.49 -19.54
CA ALA A 7 20.57 14.80 -18.98
C ALA A 7 21.25 16.00 -19.71
N ILE A 8 21.08 16.12 -21.03
CA ILE A 8 21.64 17.24 -21.81
C ILE A 8 20.97 18.57 -21.44
N ILE A 9 19.67 18.59 -21.16
CA ILE A 9 18.94 19.82 -20.79
C ILE A 9 18.97 20.10 -19.28
N GLY A 10 19.72 19.31 -18.50
CA GLY A 10 19.91 19.50 -17.07
C GLY A 10 18.70 19.15 -16.21
N THR A 11 17.75 18.37 -16.76
CA THR A 11 16.61 17.85 -15.98
C THR A 11 16.90 16.44 -15.50
N PHE A 12 16.39 16.12 -14.31
CA PHE A 12 16.49 14.75 -13.79
C PHE A 12 15.52 13.81 -14.52
N PRO A 13 15.86 12.49 -14.65
CA PRO A 13 14.94 11.48 -15.14
C PRO A 13 13.62 11.55 -14.36
N ALA A 14 12.51 11.34 -15.05
CA ALA A 14 11.22 11.25 -14.38
C ALA A 14 11.21 10.06 -13.39
N GLU A 15 10.46 10.18 -12.29
CA GLU A 15 10.42 9.21 -11.19
C GLU A 15 10.21 7.76 -11.60
N TRP A 16 9.58 7.49 -12.74
CA TRP A 16 9.37 6.11 -13.23
C TRP A 16 10.63 5.32 -13.58
N ASP A 17 11.78 5.97 -13.57
CA ASP A 17 13.07 5.31 -13.77
C ASP A 17 13.82 5.15 -12.43
N LEU A 18 13.24 5.60 -11.30
CA LEU A 18 13.87 5.60 -9.99
C LEU A 18 13.11 4.68 -9.04
N ILE A 19 13.59 3.47 -8.88
CA ILE A 19 13.17 2.56 -7.80
C ILE A 19 13.73 3.06 -6.44
N ILE A 20 14.75 3.91 -6.46
CA ILE A 20 15.48 4.34 -5.27
C ILE A 20 15.11 5.79 -4.94
N ALA A 21 14.70 6.01 -3.69
CA ALA A 21 14.40 7.35 -3.19
C ALA A 21 15.60 8.30 -3.35
N PRO A 22 15.39 9.56 -3.79
CA PRO A 22 16.45 10.54 -3.99
C PRO A 22 17.22 10.95 -2.71
N HIS A 23 16.93 10.32 -1.57
CA HIS A 23 17.63 10.51 -0.29
C HIS A 23 18.88 9.63 -0.13
N GLN A 24 19.19 8.75 -1.09
CA GLN A 24 20.53 8.19 -1.14
C GLN A 24 21.49 9.30 -1.52
N SER A 25 22.54 9.45 -0.72
CA SER A 25 23.60 10.40 -1.04
C SER A 25 24.10 10.10 -2.46
N SER A 26 24.50 11.13 -3.19
CA SER A 26 25.08 10.96 -4.53
C SER A 26 26.32 10.05 -4.52
N GLU A 27 26.93 9.81 -3.36
CA GLU A 27 28.04 8.89 -3.15
C GLU A 27 27.57 7.43 -3.07
N ASP A 28 26.47 7.13 -2.36
CA ASP A 28 25.93 5.78 -2.28
C ASP A 28 25.45 5.26 -3.64
N ALA A 29 24.81 6.13 -4.43
CA ALA A 29 24.37 5.80 -5.79
C ALA A 29 25.56 5.53 -6.73
N LYS A 30 26.67 6.26 -6.57
CA LYS A 30 27.91 6.05 -7.36
C LYS A 30 28.66 4.78 -6.97
N ASN A 31 28.52 4.36 -5.70
CA ASN A 31 29.19 3.17 -5.16
C ASN A 31 28.38 1.88 -5.32
N GLY A 32 27.22 1.93 -5.99
CA GLY A 32 26.36 0.77 -6.19
C GLY A 32 25.77 0.21 -4.89
N VAL A 33 25.69 1.02 -3.83
CA VAL A 33 25.10 0.61 -2.56
C VAL A 33 23.59 0.53 -2.76
N VAL A 34 23.06 -0.69 -2.82
CA VAL A 34 21.62 -0.93 -2.78
C VAL A 34 21.18 -0.71 -1.34
N LYS A 35 20.29 0.27 -1.10
CA LYS A 35 19.70 0.47 0.22
C LYS A 35 18.88 -0.77 0.57
N GLU A 36 19.22 -1.43 1.68
CA GLU A 36 18.37 -2.48 2.23
C GLU A 36 16.98 -1.93 2.51
N ARG A 37 15.95 -2.69 2.14
CA ARG A 37 14.56 -2.31 2.37
C ARG A 37 14.30 -2.19 3.88
N SER A 38 13.86 -1.02 4.30
CA SER A 38 13.37 -0.80 5.67
C SER A 38 11.86 -1.02 5.73
N PHE A 39 11.38 -1.68 6.77
CA PHE A 39 9.95 -1.90 6.99
C PHE A 39 9.62 -1.97 8.48
N TYR A 40 8.35 -1.81 8.81
CA TYR A 40 7.83 -1.98 10.17
C TYR A 40 7.41 -3.43 10.37
N PRO A 41 8.09 -4.21 11.24
CA PRO A 41 7.75 -5.61 11.48
C PRO A 41 6.34 -5.79 12.01
N GLY A 42 5.55 -6.60 11.32
CA GLY A 42 4.15 -6.86 11.66
C GLY A 42 3.14 -5.89 11.03
N LEU A 43 3.54 -5.04 10.10
CA LEU A 43 2.65 -4.15 9.36
C LEU A 43 2.27 -4.78 8.03
N TYR A 44 1.08 -5.37 7.95
CA TYR A 44 0.60 -6.15 6.82
C TYR A 44 -0.65 -5.55 6.18
N ILE A 45 -0.78 -5.78 4.89
CA ILE A 45 -1.92 -5.35 4.08
C ILE A 45 -2.62 -6.60 3.55
N TYR A 46 -3.93 -6.67 3.66
CA TYR A 46 -4.75 -7.61 2.92
C TYR A 46 -5.58 -6.87 1.88
N ALA A 47 -5.20 -7.02 0.62
CA ALA A 47 -5.95 -6.49 -0.51
C ALA A 47 -7.02 -7.50 -0.91
N GLU A 48 -8.29 -7.16 -0.69
CA GLU A 48 -9.43 -8.03 -0.95
C GLU A 48 -10.06 -7.68 -2.28
N ASP A 49 -9.98 -8.60 -3.23
CA ASP A 49 -10.63 -8.53 -4.54
C ASP A 49 -10.40 -7.23 -5.33
N ILE A 50 -9.20 -6.68 -5.21
CA ILE A 50 -8.80 -5.52 -6.01
C ILE A 50 -8.79 -5.92 -7.49
N ARG A 51 -9.68 -5.31 -8.28
CA ARG A 51 -9.89 -5.67 -9.69
C ARG A 51 -9.08 -4.80 -10.65
N SER A 52 -8.86 -3.54 -10.31
CA SER A 52 -8.09 -2.62 -11.14
C SER A 52 -6.60 -2.89 -11.00
N PRO A 53 -5.90 -3.29 -12.09
CA PRO A 53 -4.44 -3.45 -12.05
C PRO A 53 -3.72 -2.15 -11.68
N PHE A 54 -4.27 -1.01 -12.06
CA PHE A 54 -3.72 0.30 -11.68
C PHE A 54 -3.77 0.51 -10.16
N ASN A 55 -4.90 0.19 -9.52
CA ASN A 55 -5.04 0.31 -8.07
C ASN A 55 -4.12 -0.67 -7.34
N LEU A 56 -4.00 -1.92 -7.82
CA LEU A 56 -3.10 -2.90 -7.23
C LEU A 56 -1.64 -2.42 -7.25
N GLY A 57 -1.16 -1.91 -8.38
CA GLY A 57 0.19 -1.35 -8.48
C GLY A 57 0.37 -0.13 -7.57
N SER A 58 -0.63 0.75 -7.47
CA SER A 58 -0.61 1.88 -6.53
C SER A 58 -0.54 1.42 -5.07
N ILE A 59 -1.22 0.32 -4.72
CA ILE A 59 -1.16 -0.29 -3.39
C ILE A 59 0.26 -0.80 -3.10
N PHE A 60 0.90 -1.52 -4.02
CA PHE A 60 2.29 -1.95 -3.84
C PHE A 60 3.24 -0.77 -3.61
N ARG A 61 3.13 0.27 -4.44
CA ARG A 61 3.95 1.47 -4.32
C ARG A 61 3.75 2.17 -2.96
N THR A 62 2.52 2.31 -2.54
CA THR A 62 2.18 2.94 -1.26
C THR A 62 2.63 2.08 -0.08
N ALA A 63 2.40 0.76 -0.14
CA ALA A 63 2.80 -0.18 0.90
C ALA A 63 4.33 -0.19 1.10
N GLU A 64 5.08 -0.17 0.00
CA GLU A 64 6.54 -0.08 0.05
C GLU A 64 6.99 1.26 0.64
N ALA A 65 6.48 2.38 0.13
CA ALA A 65 6.86 3.72 0.57
C ALA A 65 6.63 3.97 2.06
N PHE A 66 5.59 3.36 2.64
CA PHE A 66 5.28 3.44 4.07
C PHE A 66 5.82 2.26 4.90
N GLY A 67 6.68 1.42 4.31
CA GLY A 67 7.36 0.35 5.03
C GLY A 67 6.45 -0.78 5.52
N ALA A 68 5.42 -1.14 4.77
CA ALA A 68 4.68 -2.37 5.06
C ALA A 68 5.60 -3.59 4.89
N GLU A 69 5.49 -4.59 5.75
CA GLU A 69 6.33 -5.78 5.67
C GLU A 69 5.97 -6.64 4.47
N LYS A 70 4.67 -6.90 4.23
CA LYS A 70 4.16 -7.73 3.15
C LYS A 70 2.75 -7.31 2.75
N VAL A 71 2.39 -7.59 1.49
CA VAL A 71 1.02 -7.50 0.99
C VAL A 71 0.46 -8.90 0.75
N PHE A 72 -0.66 -9.21 1.38
CA PHE A 72 -1.47 -10.37 1.09
C PHE A 72 -2.53 -10.00 0.04
N LEU A 73 -2.72 -10.86 -0.94
CA LEU A 73 -3.71 -10.70 -2.00
C LEU A 73 -4.78 -11.78 -1.87
N SER A 74 -6.05 -11.42 -1.88
CA SER A 74 -7.11 -12.43 -1.98
C SER A 74 -7.03 -13.18 -3.32
N PRO A 75 -7.62 -14.38 -3.41
CA PRO A 75 -7.70 -15.12 -4.67
C PRO A 75 -8.35 -14.33 -5.82
N GLY A 76 -9.29 -13.42 -5.51
CA GLY A 76 -10.01 -12.60 -6.48
C GLY A 76 -9.27 -11.35 -6.98
N CYS A 77 -8.13 -11.01 -6.41
CA CYS A 77 -7.32 -9.90 -6.89
C CYS A 77 -6.82 -10.10 -8.32
N THR A 78 -6.73 -9.01 -9.07
CA THR A 78 -6.09 -9.01 -10.39
C THR A 78 -4.65 -9.52 -10.33
N ASN A 79 -4.10 -9.91 -11.49
CA ASN A 79 -2.72 -10.40 -11.56
C ASN A 79 -1.71 -9.24 -11.32
N PRO A 80 -0.79 -9.35 -10.33
CA PRO A 80 0.28 -8.37 -10.13
C PRO A 80 1.16 -8.15 -11.35
N GLU A 81 1.40 -9.19 -12.16
CA GLU A 81 2.21 -9.12 -13.38
C GLU A 81 1.49 -8.42 -14.55
N HIS A 82 0.23 -8.03 -14.37
CA HIS A 82 -0.48 -7.29 -15.41
C HIS A 82 0.28 -5.99 -15.77
N PRO A 83 0.52 -5.67 -17.06
CA PRO A 83 1.38 -4.54 -17.46
C PRO A 83 0.99 -3.18 -16.87
N ARG A 84 -0.32 -2.98 -16.57
CA ARG A 84 -0.79 -1.76 -15.90
C ARG A 84 -0.49 -1.75 -14.40
N ALA A 85 -0.46 -2.93 -13.74
CA ALA A 85 -0.08 -3.03 -12.33
C ALA A 85 1.42 -2.76 -12.18
N VAL A 86 2.25 -3.44 -12.95
CA VAL A 86 3.72 -3.23 -12.97
C VAL A 86 4.05 -1.76 -13.24
N ARG A 87 3.43 -1.14 -14.25
CA ARG A 87 3.65 0.28 -14.53
C ARG A 87 3.25 1.20 -13.38
N SER A 88 2.16 0.90 -12.70
CA SER A 88 1.65 1.69 -11.56
C SER A 88 2.46 1.46 -10.29
N ALA A 89 2.98 0.24 -10.10
CA ALA A 89 3.84 -0.13 -8.98
C ALA A 89 5.22 0.53 -9.04
N MET A 90 5.69 0.93 -10.25
CA MET A 90 6.99 1.61 -10.42
C MET A 90 8.17 0.80 -9.87
N GLY A 91 8.15 -0.53 -10.01
CA GLY A 91 9.17 -1.45 -9.50
C GLY A 91 8.96 -1.90 -8.04
N CYS A 92 7.99 -1.33 -7.32
CA CYS A 92 7.75 -1.73 -5.94
C CYS A 92 7.17 -3.14 -5.81
N ASP A 93 6.55 -3.67 -6.86
CA ASP A 93 6.08 -5.05 -6.97
C ASP A 93 7.21 -6.09 -6.97
N GLU A 94 8.44 -5.68 -7.33
CA GLU A 94 9.65 -6.51 -7.23
C GLU A 94 10.34 -6.40 -5.86
N VAL A 95 10.02 -5.36 -5.09
CA VAL A 95 10.69 -5.03 -3.83
C VAL A 95 9.90 -5.47 -2.61
N ILE A 96 8.58 -5.22 -2.60
CA ILE A 96 7.73 -5.61 -1.48
C ILE A 96 7.28 -7.07 -1.62
N PRO A 97 7.50 -7.92 -0.63
CA PRO A 97 6.98 -9.29 -0.66
C PRO A 97 5.46 -9.29 -0.75
N TYR A 98 4.92 -10.15 -1.60
CA TYR A 98 3.48 -10.40 -1.63
C TYR A 98 3.17 -11.90 -1.71
N GLU A 99 1.98 -12.27 -1.29
CA GLU A 99 1.52 -13.65 -1.29
C GLU A 99 0.01 -13.68 -1.54
N ARG A 100 -0.45 -14.66 -2.33
CA ARG A 100 -1.87 -14.87 -2.56
C ARG A 100 -2.41 -15.87 -1.54
N VAL A 101 -3.33 -15.41 -0.68
CA VAL A 101 -3.89 -16.23 0.41
C VAL A 101 -5.39 -16.01 0.52
N ALA A 102 -6.13 -17.01 0.97
CA ALA A 102 -7.52 -16.84 1.37
C ALA A 102 -7.61 -16.04 2.68
N LEU A 103 -8.73 -15.36 2.89
CA LEU A 103 -8.99 -14.60 4.12
C LEU A 103 -8.83 -15.47 5.39
N SER A 104 -9.26 -16.75 5.34
CA SER A 104 -9.14 -17.72 6.43
C SER A 104 -7.71 -18.09 6.82
N ASP A 105 -6.76 -17.87 5.90
CA ASP A 105 -5.37 -18.31 6.03
C ASP A 105 -4.44 -17.17 6.49
N LEU A 106 -5.01 -15.98 6.75
CA LEU A 106 -4.27 -14.88 7.34
C LEU A 106 -3.70 -15.22 8.73
N PRO A 107 -2.55 -14.67 9.13
CA PRO A 107 -2.01 -14.82 10.48
C PRO A 107 -3.04 -14.51 11.56
N LYS A 108 -3.28 -15.45 12.47
CA LYS A 108 -4.33 -15.36 13.51
C LYS A 108 -3.86 -14.67 14.79
N ASP A 109 -2.57 -14.48 14.93
CA ASP A 109 -1.91 -13.86 16.09
C ASP A 109 -1.81 -12.34 15.97
N LEU A 110 -2.23 -11.78 14.84
CA LEU A 110 -2.21 -10.34 14.59
C LEU A 110 -3.62 -9.72 14.63
N PRO A 111 -3.77 -8.53 15.21
CA PRO A 111 -5.03 -7.80 15.12
C PRO A 111 -5.34 -7.44 13.66
N ILE A 112 -6.60 -7.65 13.28
CA ILE A 112 -7.12 -7.30 11.96
C ILE A 112 -8.06 -6.12 12.10
N PHE A 113 -7.91 -5.10 11.30
CA PHE A 113 -8.83 -3.97 11.16
C PHE A 113 -9.13 -3.70 9.69
N ALA A 114 -10.20 -2.98 9.39
CA ALA A 114 -10.67 -2.75 8.04
C ALA A 114 -10.73 -1.25 7.72
N LEU A 115 -10.37 -0.87 6.49
CA LEU A 115 -10.64 0.47 5.95
C LEU A 115 -11.97 0.44 5.20
N GLU A 116 -13.01 0.99 5.81
CA GLU A 116 -14.36 1.00 5.25
C GLU A 116 -15.16 2.21 5.75
N THR A 117 -16.19 2.58 5.04
CA THR A 117 -17.10 3.65 5.44
C THR A 117 -17.92 3.26 6.69
N GLY A 118 -18.31 4.26 7.51
CA GLY A 118 -19.13 4.02 8.70
C GLY A 118 -18.39 3.52 9.95
N GLY A 119 -17.06 3.41 9.88
CA GLY A 119 -16.21 3.05 11.01
C GLY A 119 -15.83 4.25 11.90
N THR A 120 -14.88 4.03 12.78
CA THR A 120 -14.27 5.08 13.59
C THR A 120 -13.50 6.06 12.72
N ASP A 121 -13.68 7.36 12.97
CA ASP A 121 -12.92 8.41 12.28
C ASP A 121 -11.41 8.14 12.39
N ILE A 122 -10.70 8.16 11.28
CA ILE A 122 -9.26 7.89 11.19
C ILE A 122 -8.42 8.76 12.14
N ARG A 123 -8.92 9.93 12.53
CA ARG A 123 -8.26 10.84 13.49
C ARG A 123 -8.32 10.34 14.93
N ASN A 124 -9.31 9.49 15.23
CA ASN A 124 -9.61 8.98 16.57
C ASN A 124 -9.45 7.46 16.67
N PHE A 125 -9.05 6.79 15.59
CA PHE A 125 -8.85 5.35 15.59
C PHE A 125 -7.55 5.00 16.31
N ASP A 126 -7.64 4.06 17.25
CA ASP A 126 -6.47 3.53 17.96
C ASP A 126 -5.78 2.46 17.11
N PHE A 127 -4.78 2.88 16.37
CA PHE A 127 -4.07 2.00 15.46
C PHE A 127 -3.19 0.99 16.22
N PRO A 128 -3.29 -0.30 15.89
CA PRO A 128 -2.40 -1.29 16.48
C PRO A 128 -0.95 -1.07 15.99
N LYS A 129 0.03 -1.28 16.88
CA LYS A 129 1.46 -1.18 16.51
C LYS A 129 1.89 -2.23 15.49
N LYS A 130 1.18 -3.37 15.45
CA LYS A 130 1.31 -4.45 14.48
C LYS A 130 -0.08 -4.92 14.11
N GLY A 131 -0.27 -5.36 12.88
CA GLY A 131 -1.59 -5.84 12.46
C GLY A 131 -1.72 -6.01 10.96
N ILE A 132 -2.92 -6.37 10.57
CA ILE A 132 -3.31 -6.52 9.16
C ILE A 132 -4.43 -5.54 8.90
N VAL A 133 -4.25 -4.62 7.94
CA VAL A 133 -5.36 -3.83 7.42
C VAL A 133 -5.98 -4.52 6.22
N VAL A 134 -7.31 -4.64 6.23
CA VAL A 134 -8.08 -5.08 5.07
C VAL A 134 -8.54 -3.87 4.29
N ILE A 135 -8.25 -3.87 2.98
CA ILE A 135 -8.76 -2.91 2.00
C ILE A 135 -9.60 -3.66 0.96
N GLY A 136 -10.84 -3.25 0.81
CA GLY A 136 -11.81 -3.95 -0.03
C GLY A 136 -11.78 -3.56 -1.51
N SER A 137 -12.57 -4.27 -2.30
CA SER A 137 -12.71 -4.03 -3.73
C SER A 137 -13.33 -2.65 -4.03
N GLU A 138 -13.08 -2.16 -5.25
CA GLU A 138 -13.54 -0.85 -5.70
C GLU A 138 -15.07 -0.74 -5.78
N GLU A 139 -15.76 -1.86 -6.00
CA GLU A 139 -17.20 -1.89 -6.21
C GLU A 139 -17.98 -2.26 -4.94
N LEU A 140 -17.47 -3.21 -4.17
CA LEU A 140 -18.20 -3.82 -3.05
C LEU A 140 -17.65 -3.43 -1.68
N GLY A 141 -16.48 -2.77 -1.63
CA GLY A 141 -15.79 -2.50 -0.37
C GLY A 141 -15.25 -3.78 0.28
N VAL A 142 -15.11 -3.75 1.59
CA VAL A 142 -14.65 -4.88 2.39
C VAL A 142 -15.79 -5.89 2.59
N SER A 143 -15.49 -7.18 2.38
CA SER A 143 -16.51 -8.23 2.50
C SER A 143 -17.07 -8.37 3.92
N PRO A 144 -18.31 -8.86 4.09
CA PRO A 144 -18.87 -9.13 5.42
C PRO A 144 -18.01 -10.08 6.25
N ASP A 145 -17.38 -11.08 5.63
CA ASP A 145 -16.50 -12.02 6.31
C ASP A 145 -15.23 -11.35 6.82
N ALA A 146 -14.63 -10.48 6.01
CA ALA A 146 -13.45 -9.70 6.41
C ALA A 146 -13.81 -8.67 7.52
N LEU A 147 -14.97 -8.01 7.43
CA LEU A 147 -15.47 -7.16 8.51
C LEU A 147 -15.70 -7.95 9.80
N ALA A 148 -16.21 -9.17 9.71
CA ALA A 148 -16.40 -10.03 10.89
C ALA A 148 -15.05 -10.45 11.51
N MET A 149 -13.97 -10.53 10.73
CA MET A 149 -12.62 -10.79 11.21
C MET A 149 -11.90 -9.55 11.74
N ALA A 150 -12.31 -8.36 11.37
CA ALA A 150 -11.71 -7.08 11.76
C ALA A 150 -12.02 -6.71 13.23
N LYS A 151 -11.56 -7.54 14.17
CA LYS A 151 -11.83 -7.38 15.61
C LYS A 151 -11.16 -6.17 16.24
N ALA A 152 -10.08 -5.64 15.62
CA ALA A 152 -9.48 -4.38 16.05
C ALA A 152 -10.27 -3.14 15.59
N GLY A 153 -11.34 -3.34 14.82
CA GLY A 153 -12.28 -2.30 14.44
C GLY A 153 -12.26 -1.96 12.94
N THR A 154 -13.11 -1.01 12.60
CA THR A 154 -13.20 -0.44 11.25
C THR A 154 -12.85 1.04 11.32
N VAL A 155 -11.97 1.49 10.45
CA VAL A 155 -11.55 2.88 10.34
C VAL A 155 -12.15 3.52 9.11
N THR A 156 -12.61 4.76 9.22
CA THR A 156 -13.20 5.53 8.13
C THR A 156 -12.48 6.86 7.92
N ILE A 157 -12.36 7.26 6.66
CA ILE A 157 -11.87 8.59 6.28
C ILE A 157 -13.09 9.51 6.15
N PRO A 158 -13.24 10.54 6.99
CA PRO A 158 -14.36 11.47 6.89
C PRO A 158 -14.34 12.23 5.56
N MET A 159 -15.48 12.29 4.90
CA MET A 159 -15.65 13.02 3.65
C MET A 159 -16.78 14.05 3.82
N THR A 160 -16.51 15.29 3.45
CA THR A 160 -17.49 16.40 3.51
C THR A 160 -18.14 16.69 2.16
N GLY A 161 -17.61 16.12 1.09
CA GLY A 161 -18.14 16.30 -0.26
C GLY A 161 -19.33 15.36 -0.56
N VAL A 162 -19.88 15.49 -1.77
CA VAL A 162 -21.04 14.68 -2.21
C VAL A 162 -20.66 13.25 -2.64
N LYS A 163 -19.37 12.94 -2.77
CA LYS A 163 -18.93 11.58 -3.12
C LYS A 163 -18.98 10.66 -1.91
N ALA A 164 -19.50 9.45 -2.13
CA ALA A 164 -19.64 8.44 -1.09
C ALA A 164 -18.35 7.67 -0.80
N SER A 165 -17.36 7.71 -1.70
CA SER A 165 -16.10 6.97 -1.56
C SER A 165 -14.94 7.67 -2.26
N LEU A 166 -13.72 7.36 -1.82
CA LEU A 166 -12.47 7.68 -2.50
C LEU A 166 -12.00 6.52 -3.38
N ASN A 167 -11.09 6.79 -4.30
CA ASN A 167 -10.34 5.72 -4.95
C ASN A 167 -9.59 4.91 -3.88
N VAL A 168 -9.58 3.58 -4.00
CA VAL A 168 -9.01 2.69 -2.98
C VAL A 168 -7.52 2.94 -2.74
N GLY A 169 -6.73 3.22 -3.78
CA GLY A 169 -5.31 3.55 -3.64
C GLY A 169 -5.09 4.87 -2.90
N VAL A 170 -5.97 5.88 -3.13
CA VAL A 170 -5.93 7.16 -2.41
C VAL A 170 -6.31 6.97 -0.95
N ALA A 171 -7.42 6.27 -0.67
CA ALA A 171 -7.86 5.97 0.69
C ALA A 171 -6.79 5.19 1.46
N PHE A 172 -6.19 4.20 0.82
CA PHE A 172 -5.09 3.43 1.37
C PHE A 172 -3.87 4.29 1.71
N GLY A 173 -3.49 5.23 0.84
CA GLY A 173 -2.38 6.17 1.11
C GLY A 173 -2.62 7.03 2.35
N ILE A 174 -3.84 7.57 2.51
CA ILE A 174 -4.22 8.35 3.69
C ILE A 174 -4.15 7.48 4.95
N LEU A 175 -4.63 6.24 4.88
CA LEU A 175 -4.58 5.31 6.00
C LEU A 175 -3.13 4.98 6.38
N MET A 176 -2.28 4.66 5.42
CA MET A 176 -0.89 4.28 5.69
C MET A 176 -0.10 5.41 6.35
N GLU A 177 -0.30 6.65 5.91
CA GLU A 177 0.30 7.81 6.56
C GLU A 177 -0.10 7.88 8.03
N ARG A 178 -1.39 7.75 8.34
CA ARG A 178 -1.90 7.81 9.71
C ARG A 178 -1.42 6.65 10.57
N TRP A 179 -1.46 5.44 10.03
CA TRP A 179 -1.02 4.25 10.75
C TRP A 179 0.46 4.30 11.08
N THR A 180 1.32 4.59 10.11
CA THR A 180 2.77 4.67 10.35
C THR A 180 3.15 5.84 11.25
N SER A 181 2.51 7.00 11.11
CA SER A 181 2.70 8.14 12.02
C SER A 181 2.34 7.80 13.47
N SER A 182 1.32 6.95 13.70
CA SER A 182 0.94 6.51 15.04
C SER A 182 1.93 5.54 15.68
N ILE A 183 2.73 4.84 14.87
CA ILE A 183 3.78 3.93 15.35
C ILE A 183 5.03 4.69 15.78
N LEU A 184 5.29 5.84 15.13
CA LEU A 184 6.48 6.66 15.37
C LEU A 184 6.35 7.58 16.59
N ASN A 185 5.13 7.81 17.08
CA ASN A 185 4.84 8.60 18.28
C ASN A 185 4.65 7.70 19.50
#